data_a6c32958f9f31a3f8c865dbd491a7fb2
#
_entry.id   a6c32958f9f31a3f8c865dbd491a7fb2
#
_cell.length_a   1.000
_cell.length_b   1.000
_cell.length_c   1.000
_cell.angle_alpha   90.00
_cell.angle_beta   90.00
_cell.angle_gamma   90.00
#
_symmetry.space_group_name_H-M   'P 1'
#
loop_
_entity.id
_entity.type
_entity.pdbx_description
1 polymer ?
#
loop_
_entity_poly.entity_id
_entity_poly.type
_entity_poly.pdbx_seq_one_letter_code
_entity_poly.pdbx_strand_id
1 'polypeptide(L)'
;MAALPFIVSLMGWMPCPIEISAINSMWSVEKRKQVKMSEADAIFDFNTGYIGTAILALIFCALGALIQFGSSEEVQSASAAYIAQFVNMYASVLGEWSRFLITLIAFLCIFGTVITVIDGYSRANNEALRLLLGEKEASQKALYGWMTLTAVIGLVIVYLFAGNVATMLRFAMIASFITTPFFAYLNYSLVNNKEHQVKLGLKGYQSLVLFIYLVSLYSLSSHG
;
A
#
# COMPACT_ATOMS: atom_id res chain seq x y z
N MET A 1 -13.11 -20.76 10.92
CA MET A 1 -11.85 -20.15 11.41
C MET A 1 -10.86 -19.73 10.29
N ALA A 2 -10.93 -20.25 9.08
CA ALA A 2 -10.02 -19.87 7.98
C ALA A 2 -10.21 -18.45 7.42
N ALA A 3 -11.38 -17.84 7.60
CA ALA A 3 -11.66 -16.49 7.06
C ALA A 3 -10.98 -15.36 7.83
N LEU A 4 -10.70 -15.53 9.12
CA LEU A 4 -10.16 -14.48 9.97
C LEU A 4 -8.73 -14.02 9.55
N PRO A 5 -7.76 -14.92 9.33
CA PRO A 5 -6.42 -14.52 8.86
C PRO A 5 -6.47 -13.81 7.50
N PHE A 6 -7.40 -14.19 6.64
CA PHE A 6 -7.61 -13.54 5.35
C PHE A 6 -8.13 -12.10 5.52
N ILE A 7 -9.14 -11.89 6.38
CA ILE A 7 -9.69 -10.56 6.66
C ILE A 7 -8.61 -9.66 7.26
N VAL A 8 -7.81 -10.15 8.20
CA VAL A 8 -6.66 -9.41 8.79
C VAL A 8 -5.67 -8.99 7.73
N SER A 9 -5.29 -9.92 6.85
CA SER A 9 -4.38 -9.65 5.74
C SER A 9 -4.96 -8.60 4.78
N LEU A 10 -6.24 -8.71 4.45
CA LEU A 10 -6.94 -7.76 3.59
C LEU A 10 -6.97 -6.36 4.22
N MET A 11 -7.31 -6.24 5.50
CA MET A 11 -7.36 -4.96 6.21
C MET A 11 -5.98 -4.32 6.37
N GLY A 12 -4.91 -5.09 6.43
CA GLY A 12 -3.55 -4.57 6.56
C GLY A 12 -3.04 -3.88 5.30
N TRP A 13 -3.56 -4.24 4.13
CA TRP A 13 -3.01 -3.75 2.86
C TRP A 13 -4.03 -3.12 1.90
N MET A 14 -5.31 -3.12 2.20
CA MET A 14 -6.33 -2.54 1.33
C MET A 14 -6.84 -1.19 1.83
N PRO A 15 -6.81 -0.14 0.99
CA PRO A 15 -6.31 -0.07 -0.40
C PRO A 15 -4.79 0.08 -0.49
N CYS A 16 -4.11 0.45 0.60
CA CYS A 16 -2.65 0.52 0.75
C CYS A 16 -2.29 0.58 2.25
N PRO A 17 -1.07 0.19 2.62
CA PRO A 17 -0.59 0.36 3.99
C PRO A 17 -0.68 1.82 4.45
N ILE A 18 -1.11 2.05 5.69
CA ILE A 18 -1.39 3.40 6.19
C ILE A 18 -0.12 4.29 6.29
N GLU A 19 1.06 3.69 6.44
CA GLU A 19 2.35 4.39 6.44
C GLU A 19 2.64 5.11 5.12
N ILE A 20 2.01 4.72 4.02
CA ILE A 20 2.09 5.43 2.72
C ILE A 20 1.54 6.86 2.83
N SER A 21 0.73 7.16 3.84
CA SER A 21 0.28 8.53 4.12
C SER A 21 1.45 9.50 4.32
N ALA A 22 2.53 9.06 4.96
CA ALA A 22 3.74 9.87 5.14
C ALA A 22 4.44 10.14 3.80
N ILE A 23 4.58 9.11 2.95
CA ILE A 23 5.18 9.22 1.63
C ILE A 23 4.35 10.16 0.73
N ASN A 24 3.03 10.01 0.71
CA ASN A 24 2.12 10.88 -0.04
C ASN A 24 2.23 12.34 0.40
N SER A 25 2.37 12.60 1.71
CA SER A 25 2.55 13.96 2.22
C SER A 25 3.86 14.57 1.73
N MET A 26 4.95 13.81 1.71
CA MET A 26 6.26 14.26 1.23
C MET A 26 6.24 14.57 -0.26
N TRP A 27 5.64 13.71 -1.08
CA TRP A 27 5.48 13.96 -2.51
C TRP A 27 4.58 15.16 -2.79
N SER A 28 3.53 15.36 -2.01
CA SER A 28 2.66 16.53 -2.13
C SER A 28 3.42 17.81 -1.82
N VAL A 29 4.29 17.83 -0.81
CA VAL A 29 5.16 18.97 -0.49
C VAL A 29 6.14 19.24 -1.63
N GLU A 30 6.77 18.20 -2.19
CA GLU A 30 7.73 18.35 -3.29
C GLU A 30 7.05 18.84 -4.58
N LYS A 31 5.87 18.31 -4.90
CA LYS A 31 5.07 18.76 -6.05
C LYS A 31 4.67 20.24 -5.93
N ARG A 32 4.33 20.70 -4.72
CA ARG A 32 4.00 22.12 -4.46
C ARG A 32 5.17 23.08 -4.69
N LYS A 33 6.41 22.63 -4.56
CA LYS A 33 7.60 23.45 -4.89
C LYS A 33 7.74 23.69 -6.40
N GLN A 34 7.29 22.72 -7.20
CA GLN A 34 7.44 22.74 -8.66
C GLN A 34 6.25 23.38 -9.36
N VAL A 35 5.04 23.20 -8.83
CA VAL A 35 3.78 23.67 -9.42
C VAL A 35 2.96 24.40 -8.37
N LYS A 36 2.40 25.58 -8.73
CA LYS A 36 1.42 26.28 -7.90
C LYS A 36 0.15 25.45 -7.84
N MET A 37 -0.06 24.71 -6.77
CA MET A 37 -1.22 23.86 -6.54
C MET A 37 -2.01 24.38 -5.34
N SER A 38 -3.32 24.57 -5.50
CA SER A 38 -4.22 24.93 -4.42
C SER A 38 -4.52 23.72 -3.51
N GLU A 39 -5.06 23.96 -2.33
CA GLU A 39 -5.52 22.87 -1.46
C GLU A 39 -6.64 22.04 -2.12
N ALA A 40 -7.52 22.70 -2.87
CA ALA A 40 -8.61 22.03 -3.59
C ALA A 40 -8.07 21.07 -4.67
N ASP A 41 -7.04 21.47 -5.41
CA ASP A 41 -6.40 20.63 -6.41
C ASP A 41 -5.76 19.39 -5.77
N ALA A 42 -5.10 19.58 -4.62
CA ALA A 42 -4.48 18.46 -3.90
C ALA A 42 -5.52 17.47 -3.37
N ILE A 43 -6.64 17.96 -2.83
CA ILE A 43 -7.75 17.12 -2.36
C ILE A 43 -8.42 16.40 -3.54
N PHE A 44 -8.59 17.07 -4.67
CA PHE A 44 -9.16 16.48 -5.88
C PHE A 44 -8.27 15.34 -6.41
N ASP A 45 -6.97 15.59 -6.55
CA ASP A 45 -5.97 14.60 -6.99
C ASP A 45 -5.98 13.35 -6.10
N PHE A 46 -5.94 13.56 -4.77
CA PHE A 46 -5.99 12.51 -3.79
C PHE A 46 -7.29 11.69 -3.86
N ASN A 47 -8.44 12.34 -3.86
CA ASN A 47 -9.73 11.67 -3.90
C ASN A 47 -9.92 10.89 -5.19
N THR A 48 -9.49 11.43 -6.32
CA THR A 48 -9.56 10.76 -7.63
C THR A 48 -8.75 9.47 -7.62
N GLY A 49 -7.53 9.50 -7.07
CA GLY A 49 -6.69 8.32 -6.92
C GLY A 49 -7.34 7.26 -6.02
N TYR A 50 -7.82 7.65 -4.85
CA TYR A 50 -8.41 6.70 -3.89
C TYR A 50 -9.74 6.12 -4.37
N ILE A 51 -10.64 6.93 -4.93
CA ILE A 51 -11.92 6.45 -5.46
C ILE A 51 -11.68 5.52 -6.65
N GLY A 52 -10.77 5.91 -7.56
CA GLY A 52 -10.38 5.06 -8.69
C GLY A 52 -9.82 3.71 -8.24
N THR A 53 -8.94 3.71 -7.24
CA THR A 53 -8.38 2.48 -6.67
C THR A 53 -9.46 1.61 -6.00
N ALA A 54 -10.42 2.22 -5.29
CA ALA A 54 -11.51 1.48 -4.67
C ALA A 54 -12.42 0.80 -5.72
N ILE A 55 -12.73 1.50 -6.81
CA ILE A 55 -13.51 0.94 -7.92
C ILE A 55 -12.76 -0.23 -8.58
N LEU A 56 -11.47 -0.06 -8.86
CA LEU A 56 -10.64 -1.13 -9.41
C LEU A 56 -10.57 -2.33 -8.47
N ALA A 57 -10.42 -2.11 -7.16
CA ALA A 57 -10.41 -3.18 -6.17
C ALA A 57 -11.71 -3.99 -6.17
N LEU A 58 -12.87 -3.32 -6.31
CA LEU A 58 -14.17 -4.00 -6.44
C LEU A 58 -14.26 -4.84 -7.73
N ILE A 59 -13.74 -4.33 -8.86
CA ILE A 59 -13.69 -5.05 -10.12
C ILE A 59 -12.81 -6.31 -9.98
N PHE A 60 -11.61 -6.18 -9.41
CA PHE A 60 -10.72 -7.31 -9.18
C PHE A 60 -11.31 -8.34 -8.21
N CYS A 61 -11.98 -7.89 -7.15
CA CYS A 61 -12.69 -8.75 -6.22
C CYS A 61 -13.81 -9.53 -6.91
N ALA A 62 -14.60 -8.87 -7.77
CA ALA A 62 -15.66 -9.50 -8.55
C ALA A 62 -15.11 -10.54 -9.54
N LEU A 63 -14.01 -10.22 -10.23
CA LEU A 63 -13.34 -11.18 -11.13
C LEU A 63 -12.84 -12.41 -10.36
N GLY A 64 -12.18 -12.22 -9.22
CA GLY A 64 -11.75 -13.32 -8.36
C GLY A 64 -12.93 -14.18 -7.88
N ALA A 65 -14.03 -13.54 -7.47
CA ALA A 65 -15.23 -14.24 -7.03
C ALA A 65 -15.94 -15.02 -8.16
N LEU A 66 -15.98 -14.47 -9.37
CA LEU A 66 -16.68 -15.09 -10.50
C LEU A 66 -15.89 -16.19 -11.19
N ILE A 67 -14.56 -16.09 -11.21
CA ILE A 67 -13.71 -16.98 -11.99
C ILE A 67 -13.01 -18.00 -11.09
N GLN A 68 -12.48 -17.55 -9.94
CA GLN A 68 -11.62 -18.39 -9.10
C GLN A 68 -12.39 -19.04 -7.94
N PHE A 69 -13.43 -18.38 -7.42
CA PHE A 69 -14.25 -18.95 -6.35
C PHE A 69 -15.09 -20.09 -6.89
N GLY A 70 -14.92 -21.29 -6.33
CA GLY A 70 -15.59 -22.51 -6.78
C GLY A 70 -14.89 -23.26 -7.94
N SER A 71 -13.79 -22.71 -8.48
CA SER A 71 -12.88 -23.49 -9.33
C SER A 71 -12.08 -24.47 -8.46
N SER A 72 -11.75 -25.63 -9.02
CA SER A 72 -10.87 -26.61 -8.36
C SER A 72 -9.39 -26.23 -8.42
N GLU A 73 -9.07 -25.08 -8.98
CA GLU A 73 -7.70 -24.60 -9.11
C GLU A 73 -7.23 -23.92 -7.82
N GLU A 74 -6.21 -24.46 -7.19
CA GLU A 74 -5.54 -23.83 -6.06
C GLU A 74 -4.70 -22.63 -6.51
N VAL A 75 -4.65 -21.60 -5.65
CA VAL A 75 -3.81 -20.42 -5.88
C VAL A 75 -2.33 -20.85 -5.87
N GLN A 76 -1.64 -20.58 -6.96
CA GLN A 76 -0.25 -20.94 -7.11
C GLN A 76 0.65 -20.16 -6.12
N SER A 77 1.58 -20.86 -5.47
CA SER A 77 2.47 -20.27 -4.47
C SER A 77 3.75 -19.68 -5.06
N ALA A 78 4.22 -20.21 -6.19
CA ALA A 78 5.43 -19.74 -6.86
C ALA A 78 5.15 -18.50 -7.71
N SER A 79 6.08 -17.54 -7.72
CA SER A 79 5.92 -16.22 -8.38
C SER A 79 5.49 -16.31 -9.83
N ALA A 80 6.20 -17.09 -10.65
CA ALA A 80 5.94 -17.20 -12.08
C ALA A 80 4.59 -17.88 -12.35
N ALA A 81 4.27 -18.95 -11.62
CA ALA A 81 3.01 -19.67 -11.74
C ALA A 81 1.82 -18.81 -11.29
N TYR A 82 1.98 -18.02 -10.23
CA TYR A 82 0.97 -17.08 -9.77
C TYR A 82 0.65 -16.00 -10.81
N ILE A 83 1.69 -15.40 -11.42
CA ILE A 83 1.51 -14.40 -12.48
C ILE A 83 0.85 -15.04 -13.72
N ALA A 84 1.28 -16.24 -14.10
CA ALA A 84 0.67 -16.96 -15.22
C ALA A 84 -0.80 -17.28 -14.96
N GLN A 85 -1.16 -17.72 -13.75
CA GLN A 85 -2.53 -17.97 -13.35
C GLN A 85 -3.37 -16.69 -13.41
N PHE A 86 -2.83 -15.57 -12.92
CA PHE A 86 -3.48 -14.27 -13.00
C PHE A 86 -3.73 -13.83 -14.44
N VAL A 87 -2.74 -13.94 -15.34
CA VAL A 87 -2.89 -13.59 -16.75
C VAL A 87 -3.91 -14.51 -17.43
N ASN A 88 -3.89 -15.82 -17.13
CA ASN A 88 -4.84 -16.78 -17.66
C ASN A 88 -6.28 -16.46 -17.24
N MET A 89 -6.49 -16.02 -16.00
CA MET A 89 -7.81 -15.60 -15.52
C MET A 89 -8.41 -14.48 -16.39
N TYR A 90 -7.60 -13.49 -16.76
CA TYR A 90 -8.07 -12.41 -17.65
C TYR A 90 -8.24 -12.89 -19.10
N ALA A 91 -7.32 -13.68 -19.60
CA ALA A 91 -7.38 -14.18 -20.97
C ALA A 91 -8.59 -15.08 -21.20
N SER A 92 -9.04 -15.82 -20.19
CA SER A 92 -10.25 -16.65 -20.27
C SER A 92 -11.54 -15.84 -20.44
N VAL A 93 -11.57 -14.58 -19.96
CA VAL A 93 -12.75 -13.69 -20.06
C VAL A 93 -12.68 -12.79 -21.26
N LEU A 94 -11.50 -12.20 -21.53
CA LEU A 94 -11.31 -11.19 -22.57
C LEU A 94 -10.86 -11.77 -23.90
N GLY A 95 -10.44 -13.03 -23.91
CA GLY A 95 -9.87 -13.73 -25.07
C GLY A 95 -8.33 -13.69 -25.13
N GLU A 96 -7.76 -14.61 -25.89
CA GLU A 96 -6.29 -14.82 -25.96
C GLU A 96 -5.49 -13.57 -26.43
N TRP A 97 -6.11 -12.70 -27.23
CA TRP A 97 -5.48 -11.45 -27.67
C TRP A 97 -5.09 -10.54 -26.50
N SER A 98 -5.82 -10.61 -25.37
CA SER A 98 -5.58 -9.80 -24.19
C SER A 98 -4.36 -10.23 -23.39
N ARG A 99 -3.89 -11.45 -23.57
CA ARG A 99 -2.75 -12.04 -22.82
C ARG A 99 -1.51 -11.15 -22.83
N PHE A 100 -1.10 -10.70 -24.03
CA PHE A 100 0.06 -9.81 -24.15
C PHE A 100 -0.15 -8.49 -23.43
N LEU A 101 -1.34 -7.88 -23.60
CA LEU A 101 -1.67 -6.59 -22.98
C LEU A 101 -1.69 -6.70 -21.46
N ILE A 102 -2.34 -7.72 -20.91
CA ILE A 102 -2.42 -7.96 -19.46
C ILE A 102 -1.03 -8.21 -18.86
N THR A 103 -0.19 -8.99 -19.54
CA THR A 103 1.19 -9.25 -19.10
C THR A 103 1.99 -7.94 -19.07
N LEU A 104 1.87 -7.11 -20.10
CA LEU A 104 2.54 -5.82 -20.18
C LEU A 104 2.06 -4.88 -19.07
N ILE A 105 0.74 -4.80 -18.84
CA ILE A 105 0.16 -3.98 -17.75
C ILE A 105 0.67 -4.47 -16.40
N ALA A 106 0.65 -5.77 -16.13
CA ALA A 106 1.14 -6.34 -14.89
C ALA A 106 2.64 -6.01 -14.67
N PHE A 107 3.45 -6.14 -15.72
CA PHE A 107 4.86 -5.76 -15.66
C PHE A 107 5.04 -4.28 -15.34
N LEU A 108 4.36 -3.38 -16.05
CA LEU A 108 4.47 -1.93 -15.84
C LEU A 108 3.97 -1.52 -14.44
N CYS A 109 2.90 -2.12 -13.94
CA CYS A 109 2.40 -1.88 -12.60
C CYS A 109 3.41 -2.29 -11.52
N ILE A 110 3.98 -3.51 -11.62
CA ILE A 110 4.99 -3.99 -10.67
C ILE A 110 6.24 -3.13 -10.75
N PHE A 111 6.73 -2.84 -11.95
CA PHE A 111 7.92 -2.00 -12.17
C PHE A 111 7.74 -0.59 -11.61
N GLY A 112 6.60 0.05 -11.89
CA GLY A 112 6.26 1.35 -11.34
C GLY A 112 6.18 1.35 -9.81
N THR A 113 5.58 0.30 -9.23
CA THR A 113 5.51 0.13 -7.77
C THR A 113 6.89 -0.01 -7.15
N VAL A 114 7.80 -0.80 -7.75
CA VAL A 114 9.18 -0.96 -7.25
C VAL A 114 9.91 0.38 -7.20
N ILE A 115 9.84 1.17 -8.28
CA ILE A 115 10.45 2.52 -8.32
C ILE A 115 9.86 3.41 -7.23
N THR A 116 8.53 3.44 -7.11
CA THR A 116 7.80 4.24 -6.14
C THR A 116 8.18 3.87 -4.69
N VAL A 117 8.30 2.58 -4.40
CA VAL A 117 8.69 2.07 -3.07
C VAL A 117 10.14 2.46 -2.76
N ILE A 118 11.07 2.25 -3.68
CA ILE A 118 12.47 2.62 -3.48
C ILE A 118 12.61 4.13 -3.25
N ASP A 119 11.99 4.96 -4.07
CA ASP A 119 12.06 6.43 -3.90
C ASP A 119 11.35 6.88 -2.61
N GLY A 120 10.11 6.45 -2.41
CA GLY A 120 9.27 6.92 -1.31
C GLY A 120 9.83 6.58 0.07
N TYR A 121 10.14 5.31 0.31
CA TYR A 121 10.71 4.90 1.61
C TYR A 121 12.10 5.46 1.85
N SER A 122 12.93 5.59 0.81
CA SER A 122 14.25 6.20 0.95
C SER A 122 14.16 7.67 1.34
N ARG A 123 13.23 8.42 0.76
CA ARG A 123 12.97 9.82 1.15
C ARG A 123 12.43 9.91 2.59
N ALA A 124 11.50 9.04 2.95
CA ALA A 124 10.95 9.02 4.31
C ALA A 124 12.02 8.71 5.35
N ASN A 125 12.88 7.72 5.11
CA ASN A 125 13.99 7.37 5.99
C ASN A 125 15.04 8.49 6.06
N ASN A 126 15.36 9.13 4.93
CA ASN A 126 16.31 10.23 4.89
C ASN A 126 15.79 11.45 5.66
N GLU A 127 14.49 11.75 5.56
CA GLU A 127 13.86 12.83 6.31
C GLU A 127 13.78 12.50 7.81
N ALA A 128 13.45 11.27 8.15
CA ALA A 128 13.47 10.81 9.55
C ALA A 128 14.88 10.94 10.16
N LEU A 129 15.92 10.54 9.42
CA LEU A 129 17.31 10.69 9.85
C LEU A 129 17.69 12.16 10.04
N ARG A 130 17.31 13.03 9.09
CA ARG A 130 17.51 14.48 9.20
C ARG A 130 16.92 15.05 10.48
N LEU A 131 15.67 14.68 10.78
CA LEU A 131 14.97 15.15 11.99
C LEU A 131 15.65 14.64 13.27
N LEU A 132 16.08 13.38 13.28
CA LEU A 132 16.78 12.78 14.45
C LEU A 132 18.14 13.43 14.72
N LEU A 133 18.88 13.80 13.66
CA LEU A 133 20.17 14.47 13.77
C LEU A 133 20.05 15.99 13.97
N GLY A 134 18.87 16.57 13.87
CA GLY A 134 18.65 18.01 13.97
C GLY A 134 19.26 18.82 12.82
N GLU A 135 19.48 18.19 11.66
CA GLU A 135 20.04 18.84 10.49
C GLU A 135 19.02 19.74 9.79
N LYS A 136 19.48 20.87 9.22
CA LYS A 136 18.62 21.81 8.50
C LYS A 136 18.14 21.26 7.15
N GLU A 137 18.99 20.51 6.47
CA GLU A 137 18.71 19.98 5.14
C GLU A 137 19.01 18.48 5.07
N ALA A 138 18.19 17.75 4.30
CA ALA A 138 18.38 16.33 4.08
C ALA A 138 19.59 16.08 3.13
N SER A 139 20.48 15.18 3.52
CA SER A 139 21.68 14.86 2.73
C SER A 139 21.32 14.06 1.47
N GLN A 140 21.75 14.54 0.31
CA GLN A 140 21.58 13.80 -0.96
C GLN A 140 22.39 12.49 -0.98
N LYS A 141 23.57 12.46 -0.35
CA LYS A 141 24.38 11.24 -0.24
C LYS A 141 23.66 10.18 0.61
N ALA A 142 23.06 10.61 1.71
CA ALA A 142 22.26 9.70 2.56
C ALA A 142 21.03 9.19 1.79
N LEU A 143 20.37 10.00 0.98
CA LEU A 143 19.26 9.56 0.12
C LEU A 143 19.66 8.43 -0.83
N TYR A 144 20.76 8.60 -1.56
CA TYR A 144 21.26 7.54 -2.45
C TYR A 144 21.69 6.29 -1.67
N GLY A 145 22.25 6.46 -0.47
CA GLY A 145 22.55 5.35 0.44
C GLY A 145 21.28 4.57 0.83
N TRP A 146 20.20 5.26 1.20
CA TRP A 146 18.92 4.66 1.49
C TRP A 146 18.29 3.96 0.27
N MET A 147 18.36 4.56 -0.92
CA MET A 147 17.87 3.93 -2.16
C MET A 147 18.61 2.63 -2.44
N THR A 148 19.93 2.64 -2.35
CA THR A 148 20.75 1.43 -2.55
C THR A 148 20.43 0.36 -1.51
N LEU A 149 20.34 0.74 -0.24
CA LEU A 149 20.02 -0.18 0.85
C LEU A 149 18.63 -0.82 0.65
N THR A 150 17.62 -0.02 0.34
CA THR A 150 16.25 -0.49 0.10
C THR A 150 16.21 -1.44 -1.10
N ALA A 151 16.89 -1.11 -2.19
CA ALA A 151 16.96 -1.97 -3.38
C ALA A 151 17.67 -3.31 -3.08
N VAL A 152 18.80 -3.28 -2.37
CA VAL A 152 19.54 -4.50 -2.00
C VAL A 152 18.70 -5.38 -1.06
N ILE A 153 18.08 -4.81 -0.03
CA ILE A 153 17.20 -5.56 0.88
C ILE A 153 16.03 -6.17 0.09
N GLY A 154 15.41 -5.42 -0.81
CA GLY A 154 14.33 -5.91 -1.68
C GLY A 154 14.78 -7.10 -2.53
N LEU A 155 15.95 -7.01 -3.17
CA LEU A 155 16.51 -8.11 -3.96
C LEU A 155 16.80 -9.36 -3.11
N VAL A 156 17.33 -9.19 -1.91
CA VAL A 156 17.58 -10.31 -0.98
C VAL A 156 16.27 -10.97 -0.59
N ILE A 157 15.24 -10.20 -0.25
CA ILE A 157 13.91 -10.74 0.09
C ILE A 157 13.32 -11.52 -1.10
N VAL A 158 13.35 -10.95 -2.30
CA VAL A 158 12.87 -11.62 -3.51
C VAL A 158 13.62 -12.93 -3.75
N TYR A 159 14.93 -12.94 -3.60
CA TYR A 159 15.74 -14.14 -3.76
C TYR A 159 15.38 -15.23 -2.73
N LEU A 160 15.22 -14.86 -1.46
CA LEU A 160 14.89 -15.79 -0.39
C LEU A 160 13.45 -16.37 -0.51
N PHE A 161 12.51 -15.60 -1.01
CA PHE A 161 11.09 -15.96 -1.10
C PHE A 161 10.60 -16.26 -2.52
N ALA A 162 11.49 -16.37 -3.50
CA ALA A 162 11.13 -16.61 -4.90
C ALA A 162 10.23 -17.85 -5.12
N GLY A 163 10.40 -18.88 -4.29
CA GLY A 163 9.61 -20.11 -4.33
C GLY A 163 8.27 -20.03 -3.57
N ASN A 164 8.01 -18.98 -2.78
CA ASN A 164 6.82 -18.91 -1.93
C ASN A 164 6.33 -17.48 -1.69
N VAL A 165 5.95 -16.81 -2.78
CA VAL A 165 5.45 -15.42 -2.77
C VAL A 165 4.18 -15.27 -1.93
N ALA A 166 3.29 -16.25 -1.93
CA ALA A 166 2.06 -16.20 -1.17
C ALA A 166 2.33 -16.06 0.34
N THR A 167 3.32 -16.79 0.87
CA THR A 167 3.73 -16.68 2.28
C THR A 167 4.37 -15.33 2.58
N MET A 168 5.23 -14.82 1.69
CA MET A 168 5.83 -13.49 1.82
C MET A 168 4.76 -12.39 1.86
N LEU A 169 3.80 -12.43 0.94
CA LEU A 169 2.70 -11.46 0.88
C LEU A 169 1.86 -11.52 2.17
N ARG A 170 1.51 -12.72 2.63
CA ARG A 170 0.73 -12.88 3.88
C ARG A 170 1.47 -12.31 5.08
N PHE A 171 2.77 -12.57 5.20
CA PHE A 171 3.60 -11.99 6.26
C PHE A 171 3.63 -10.47 6.19
N ALA A 172 3.86 -9.88 5.02
CA ALA A 172 3.87 -8.44 4.82
C ALA A 172 2.52 -7.79 5.17
N MET A 173 1.40 -8.40 4.75
CA MET A 173 0.06 -7.92 5.06
C MET A 173 -0.24 -7.94 6.57
N ILE A 174 0.14 -9.00 7.27
CA ILE A 174 -0.04 -9.10 8.73
C ILE A 174 0.86 -8.08 9.46
N ALA A 175 2.10 -7.93 9.05
CA ALA A 175 3.00 -6.93 9.62
C ALA A 175 2.46 -5.51 9.44
N SER A 176 1.93 -5.19 8.27
CA SER A 176 1.28 -3.92 7.98
C SER A 176 0.02 -3.69 8.84
N PHE A 177 -0.77 -4.74 9.06
CA PHE A 177 -1.92 -4.67 9.96
C PHE A 177 -1.52 -4.31 11.39
N ILE A 178 -0.44 -4.90 11.91
CA ILE A 178 0.04 -4.63 13.27
C ILE A 178 0.53 -3.18 13.43
N THR A 179 1.15 -2.61 12.41
CA THR A 179 1.66 -1.23 12.46
C THR A 179 0.57 -0.17 12.23
N THR A 180 -0.55 -0.53 11.63
CA THR A 180 -1.65 0.39 11.27
C THR A 180 -2.20 1.19 12.46
N PRO A 181 -2.48 0.63 13.67
CA PRO A 181 -3.00 1.42 14.80
C PRO A 181 -2.06 2.54 15.22
N PHE A 182 -0.75 2.28 15.16
CA PHE A 182 0.28 3.26 15.51
C PHE A 182 0.25 4.45 14.53
N PHE A 183 0.29 4.18 13.23
CA PHE A 183 0.21 5.24 12.21
C PHE A 183 -1.14 5.95 12.20
N ALA A 184 -2.25 5.22 12.44
CA ALA A 184 -3.57 5.82 12.57
C ALA A 184 -3.62 6.79 13.75
N TYR A 185 -3.05 6.42 14.89
CA TYR A 185 -2.96 7.29 16.06
C TYR A 185 -2.10 8.52 15.79
N LEU A 186 -0.94 8.37 15.14
CA LEU A 186 -0.08 9.51 14.78
C LEU A 186 -0.80 10.47 13.84
N ASN A 187 -1.47 9.98 12.81
CA ASN A 187 -2.26 10.80 11.89
C ASN A 187 -3.41 11.51 12.61
N TYR A 188 -4.12 10.82 13.50
CA TYR A 188 -5.18 11.43 14.31
C TYR A 188 -4.64 12.54 15.22
N SER A 189 -3.52 12.29 15.91
CA SER A 189 -2.86 13.26 16.78
C SER A 189 -2.44 14.52 16.02
N LEU A 190 -1.88 14.34 14.82
CA LEU A 190 -1.46 15.43 13.95
C LEU A 190 -2.65 16.32 13.54
N VAL A 191 -3.74 15.70 13.11
CA VAL A 191 -4.96 16.43 12.67
C VAL A 191 -5.69 17.09 13.85
N ASN A 192 -5.60 16.49 15.03
CA ASN A 192 -6.25 17.04 16.23
C ASN A 192 -5.46 18.19 16.89
N ASN A 193 -4.25 18.43 16.45
CA ASN A 193 -3.44 19.53 16.97
C ASN A 193 -4.05 20.88 16.60
N LYS A 194 -4.21 21.78 17.60
CA LYS A 194 -4.85 23.09 17.44
C LYS A 194 -4.10 24.01 16.46
N GLU A 195 -2.81 23.79 16.27
CA GLU A 195 -1.97 24.59 15.36
C GLU A 195 -2.30 24.36 13.87
N HIS A 196 -2.91 23.25 13.52
CA HIS A 196 -3.10 22.86 12.11
C HIS A 196 -4.48 23.20 11.54
N GLN A 197 -5.39 23.82 12.32
CA GLN A 197 -6.72 24.31 11.89
C GLN A 197 -7.51 23.39 10.94
N VAL A 198 -7.42 22.08 11.14
CA VAL A 198 -8.08 21.12 10.27
C VAL A 198 -9.60 21.13 10.46
N LYS A 199 -10.36 21.09 9.36
CA LYS A 199 -11.83 21.10 9.37
C LYS A 199 -12.39 19.95 10.21
N LEU A 200 -13.45 20.23 10.98
CA LEU A 200 -14.08 19.32 11.95
C LEU A 200 -14.49 17.96 11.31
N GLY A 201 -14.93 17.98 10.04
CA GLY A 201 -15.34 16.77 9.32
C GLY A 201 -14.21 15.76 9.12
N LEU A 202 -12.97 16.24 8.89
CA LEU A 202 -11.81 15.37 8.74
C LEU A 202 -11.42 14.69 10.05
N LYS A 203 -11.54 15.42 11.17
CA LYS A 203 -11.33 14.88 12.53
C LYS A 203 -12.32 13.75 12.86
N GLY A 204 -13.59 13.94 12.54
CA GLY A 204 -14.63 12.94 12.74
C GLY A 204 -14.37 11.67 11.92
N TYR A 205 -14.00 11.81 10.66
CA TYR A 205 -13.67 10.68 9.79
C TYR A 205 -12.46 9.88 10.32
N GLN A 206 -11.39 10.54 10.73
CA GLN A 206 -10.21 9.87 11.28
C GLN A 206 -10.49 9.18 12.61
N SER A 207 -11.31 9.79 13.47
CA SER A 207 -11.77 9.15 14.71
C SER A 207 -12.58 7.88 14.42
N LEU A 208 -13.44 7.91 13.41
CA LEU A 208 -14.23 6.76 12.98
C LEU A 208 -13.33 5.62 12.45
N VAL A 209 -12.37 5.94 11.59
CA VAL A 209 -11.41 4.95 11.06
C VAL A 209 -10.61 4.30 12.19
N LEU A 210 -10.09 5.10 13.13
CA LEU A 210 -9.37 4.59 14.30
C LEU A 210 -10.28 3.70 15.16
N PHE A 211 -11.53 4.12 15.39
CA PHE A 211 -12.49 3.35 16.16
C PHE A 211 -12.81 1.99 15.51
N ILE A 212 -13.10 1.96 14.21
CA ILE A 212 -13.36 0.73 13.45
C ILE A 212 -12.17 -0.21 13.57
N TYR A 213 -10.95 0.33 13.47
CA TYR A 213 -9.74 -0.46 13.55
C TYR A 213 -9.54 -1.08 14.94
N LEU A 214 -9.76 -0.30 16.01
CA LEU A 214 -9.66 -0.77 17.39
C LEU A 214 -10.73 -1.84 17.72
N VAL A 215 -11.95 -1.67 17.20
CA VAL A 215 -13.03 -2.67 17.35
C VAL A 215 -12.65 -3.96 16.62
N SER A 216 -12.06 -3.88 15.43
CA SER A 216 -11.59 -5.05 14.70
C SER A 216 -10.50 -5.81 15.45
N LEU A 217 -9.54 -5.10 16.05
CA LEU A 217 -8.50 -5.69 16.90
C LEU A 217 -9.08 -6.36 18.14
N TYR A 218 -10.04 -5.71 18.79
CA TYR A 218 -10.71 -6.27 19.97
C TYR A 218 -11.47 -7.55 19.63
N SER A 219 -12.22 -7.55 18.53
CA SER A 219 -12.93 -8.74 18.04
C SER A 219 -11.98 -9.91 17.72
N LEU A 220 -10.80 -9.60 17.20
CA LEU A 220 -9.75 -10.59 16.95
C LEU A 220 -9.19 -11.19 18.24
N SER A 221 -8.99 -10.38 19.28
CA SER A 221 -8.46 -10.85 20.58
C SER A 221 -9.47 -11.63 21.41
N SER A 222 -10.77 -11.41 21.22
CA SER A 222 -11.84 -12.08 21.97
C SER A 222 -12.24 -13.43 21.38
N HIS A 223 -11.81 -13.78 20.18
CA HIS A 223 -12.15 -15.02 19.47
C HIS A 223 -10.93 -15.92 19.17
N GLY A 224 -9.75 -15.56 19.65
CA GLY A 224 -8.53 -16.39 19.64
C GLY A 224 -8.30 -17.02 21.01
#